data_ac69d478d1efe0088c280a1666850123
#
_entry.id   ac69d478d1efe0088c280a1666850123
#
_cell.length_a   1.000
_cell.length_b   1.000
_cell.length_c   1.000
_cell.angle_alpha   90.00
_cell.angle_beta   90.00
_cell.angle_gamma   90.00
#
_symmetry.space_group_name_H-M   'P 1'
#
loop_
_entity.id
_entity.type
_entity.pdbx_description
1 polymer ?
#
loop_
_entity_poly.entity_id
_entity_poly.type
_entity_poly.pdbx_seq_one_letter_code
_entity_poly.pdbx_strand_id
1 'polypeptide(L)'
;LKIRKRGFISIECVISIAILYVAVYLVSTSLYSCYSFVSRNISDRKMLSTAKKYIEDEKYRIQNSKYELIENKIEKNYINGYEISSRVEQILDYYQCYEINIEIKNEFKKLRFNSYVTRK
;
A
#
# COMPACT_ATOMS: atom_id res chain seq x y z
N LEU A 1 -11.06 -46.21 44.60
CA LEU A 1 -10.14 -46.31 43.46
C LEU A 1 -10.83 -45.99 42.14
N LYS A 2 -12.05 -46.44 41.87
CA LYS A 2 -12.82 -46.10 40.68
C LYS A 2 -13.19 -44.59 40.59
N ILE A 3 -13.39 -43.96 41.74
CA ILE A 3 -13.71 -42.54 41.85
C ILE A 3 -12.52 -41.67 41.47
N ARG A 4 -11.30 -42.05 41.87
CA ARG A 4 -10.07 -41.39 41.50
C ARG A 4 -9.79 -41.45 39.98
N LYS A 5 -10.03 -42.59 39.35
CA LYS A 5 -9.88 -42.75 37.91
C LYS A 5 -10.88 -41.88 37.13
N ARG A 6 -12.12 -41.77 37.57
CA ARG A 6 -13.14 -40.93 36.96
C ARG A 6 -12.81 -39.42 37.11
N GLY A 7 -12.35 -38.99 38.28
CA GLY A 7 -11.89 -37.64 38.52
C GLY A 7 -10.68 -37.28 37.69
N PHE A 8 -9.72 -38.21 37.52
CA PHE A 8 -8.55 -38.02 36.70
C PHE A 8 -8.90 -37.86 35.20
N ILE A 9 -9.79 -38.71 34.68
CA ILE A 9 -10.25 -38.63 33.29
C ILE A 9 -11.02 -37.31 33.05
N SER A 10 -11.82 -36.89 34.01
CA SER A 10 -12.58 -35.63 33.91
C SER A 10 -11.67 -34.41 33.87
N ILE A 11 -10.65 -34.38 34.70
CA ILE A 11 -9.61 -33.31 34.70
C ILE A 11 -8.81 -33.33 33.40
N GLU A 12 -8.43 -34.50 32.93
CA GLU A 12 -7.72 -34.69 31.67
C GLU A 12 -8.54 -34.22 30.47
N CYS A 13 -9.82 -34.51 30.43
CA CYS A 13 -10.76 -34.02 29.43
C CYS A 13 -10.89 -32.50 29.45
N VAL A 14 -10.98 -31.90 30.64
CA VAL A 14 -11.07 -30.43 30.77
C VAL A 14 -9.77 -29.76 30.29
N ILE A 15 -8.63 -30.31 30.65
CA ILE A 15 -7.32 -29.82 30.21
C ILE A 15 -7.20 -29.92 28.69
N SER A 16 -7.61 -31.07 28.12
CA SER A 16 -7.58 -31.27 26.66
C SER A 16 -8.46 -30.29 25.92
N ILE A 17 -9.66 -30.00 26.41
CA ILE A 17 -10.57 -29.02 25.85
C ILE A 17 -9.96 -27.62 25.95
N ALA A 18 -9.35 -27.26 27.07
CA ALA A 18 -8.71 -25.99 27.27
C ALA A 18 -7.55 -25.79 26.28
N ILE A 19 -6.71 -26.79 26.11
CA ILE A 19 -5.59 -26.75 25.14
C ILE A 19 -6.13 -26.59 23.73
N LEU A 20 -7.16 -27.32 23.38
CA LEU A 20 -7.79 -27.25 22.07
C LEU A 20 -8.39 -25.87 21.81
N TYR A 21 -9.05 -25.28 22.81
CA TYR A 21 -9.57 -23.92 22.73
C TYR A 21 -8.47 -22.89 22.47
N VAL A 22 -7.37 -22.97 23.21
CA VAL A 22 -6.22 -22.10 23.04
C VAL A 22 -5.62 -22.26 21.63
N ALA A 23 -5.48 -23.49 21.17
CA ALA A 23 -4.96 -23.76 19.82
C ALA A 23 -5.84 -23.16 18.73
N VAL A 24 -7.15 -23.35 18.83
CA VAL A 24 -8.11 -22.74 17.88
C VAL A 24 -8.07 -21.24 17.93
N TYR A 25 -7.98 -20.65 19.11
CA TYR A 25 -7.86 -19.20 19.27
C TYR A 25 -6.60 -18.66 18.61
N LEU A 26 -5.44 -19.30 18.82
CA LEU A 26 -4.17 -18.87 18.22
C LEU A 26 -4.21 -18.97 16.68
N VAL A 27 -4.74 -20.06 16.15
CA VAL A 27 -4.88 -20.25 14.70
C VAL A 27 -5.81 -19.19 14.11
N SER A 28 -6.95 -18.95 14.73
CA SER A 28 -7.92 -17.96 14.28
C SER A 28 -7.34 -16.55 14.27
N THR A 29 -6.60 -16.18 15.33
CA THR A 29 -5.95 -14.87 15.43
C THR A 29 -4.87 -14.72 14.35
N SER A 30 -4.07 -15.77 14.11
CA SER A 30 -3.04 -15.78 13.09
C SER A 30 -3.63 -15.64 11.69
N LEU A 31 -4.70 -16.34 11.38
CA LEU A 31 -5.41 -16.23 10.09
C LEU A 31 -5.97 -14.83 9.88
N TYR A 32 -6.57 -14.26 10.89
CA TYR A 32 -7.07 -12.88 10.83
C TYR A 32 -5.95 -11.88 10.56
N SER A 33 -4.82 -12.00 11.26
CA SER A 33 -3.66 -11.15 11.05
C SER A 33 -3.08 -11.30 9.66
N CYS A 34 -2.96 -12.53 9.14
CA CYS A 34 -2.50 -12.79 7.77
C CYS A 34 -3.45 -12.20 6.74
N TYR A 35 -4.75 -12.36 6.91
CA TYR A 35 -5.75 -11.80 6.01
C TYR A 35 -5.66 -10.27 5.98
N SER A 36 -5.57 -9.63 7.12
CA SER A 36 -5.43 -8.18 7.24
C SER A 36 -4.16 -7.68 6.57
N PHE A 37 -3.04 -8.39 6.78
CA PHE A 37 -1.75 -8.07 6.18
C PHE A 37 -1.78 -8.19 4.65
N VAL A 38 -2.33 -9.27 4.12
CA VAL A 38 -2.47 -9.50 2.68
C VAL A 38 -3.38 -8.45 2.05
N SER A 39 -4.50 -8.13 2.69
CA SER A 39 -5.42 -7.10 2.21
C SER A 39 -4.75 -5.72 2.12
N ARG A 40 -3.98 -5.34 3.14
CA ARG A 40 -3.19 -4.09 3.12
C ARG A 40 -2.15 -4.10 2.01
N ASN A 41 -1.43 -5.20 1.83
CA ASN A 41 -0.43 -5.34 0.78
C ASN A 41 -1.02 -5.22 -0.61
N ILE A 42 -2.17 -5.82 -0.86
CA ILE A 42 -2.88 -5.71 -2.15
C ILE A 42 -3.28 -4.25 -2.40
N SER A 43 -3.82 -3.57 -1.40
CA SER A 43 -4.18 -2.16 -1.49
C SER A 43 -2.96 -1.28 -1.76
N ASP A 44 -1.86 -1.51 -1.04
CA ASP A 44 -0.61 -0.76 -1.23
C ASP A 44 0.00 -0.99 -2.62
N ARG A 45 -0.01 -2.22 -3.11
CA ARG A 45 0.45 -2.55 -4.46
C ARG A 45 -0.38 -1.86 -5.54
N LYS A 46 -1.69 -1.83 -5.37
CA LYS A 46 -2.61 -1.16 -6.28
C LYS A 46 -2.33 0.35 -6.34
N MET A 47 -2.12 0.96 -5.19
CA MET A 47 -1.76 2.35 -5.05
C MET A 47 -0.41 2.67 -5.71
N LEU A 48 0.61 1.85 -5.46
CA LEU A 48 1.93 1.94 -6.08
C LEU A 48 1.88 1.77 -7.60
N SER A 49 1.13 0.81 -8.09
CA SER A 49 0.96 0.56 -9.52
C SER A 49 0.30 1.74 -10.22
N THR A 50 -0.73 2.32 -9.61
CA THR A 50 -1.42 3.51 -10.13
C THR A 50 -0.47 4.72 -10.17
N ALA A 51 0.28 4.94 -9.10
CA ALA A 51 1.27 6.02 -9.02
C ALA A 51 2.37 5.85 -10.07
N LYS A 52 2.89 4.66 -10.21
CA LYS A 52 3.93 4.34 -11.21
C LYS A 52 3.46 4.61 -12.63
N LYS A 53 2.27 4.16 -12.97
CA LYS A 53 1.67 4.40 -14.28
C LYS A 53 1.49 5.89 -14.55
N TYR A 54 1.03 6.63 -13.58
CA TYR A 54 0.87 8.08 -13.69
C TYR A 54 2.21 8.78 -13.91
N ILE A 55 3.25 8.39 -13.19
CA ILE A 55 4.61 8.93 -13.36
C ILE A 55 5.13 8.65 -14.77
N GLU A 56 4.97 7.44 -15.27
CA GLU A 56 5.40 7.05 -16.61
C GLU A 56 4.67 7.86 -17.70
N ASP A 57 3.36 8.06 -17.56
CA ASP A 57 2.58 8.87 -18.47
C ASP A 57 3.03 10.34 -18.46
N GLU A 58 3.31 10.90 -17.30
CA GLU A 58 3.83 12.27 -17.17
C GLU A 58 5.24 12.40 -17.77
N LYS A 59 6.12 11.45 -17.54
CA LYS A 59 7.45 11.42 -18.18
C LYS A 59 7.34 11.39 -19.69
N TYR A 60 6.47 10.56 -20.23
CA TYR A 60 6.22 10.47 -21.66
C TYR A 60 5.72 11.79 -22.22
N ARG A 61 4.78 12.42 -21.54
CA ARG A 61 4.23 13.73 -21.93
C ARG A 61 5.34 14.79 -21.96
N ILE A 62 6.18 14.85 -20.95
CA ILE A 62 7.28 15.83 -20.87
C ILE A 62 8.32 15.58 -21.98
N GLN A 63 8.70 14.32 -22.20
CA GLN A 63 9.69 13.96 -23.21
C GLN A 63 9.23 14.28 -24.64
N ASN A 64 7.94 14.17 -24.91
CA ASN A 64 7.39 14.37 -26.24
C ASN A 64 6.83 15.78 -26.51
N SER A 65 6.75 16.63 -25.48
CA SER A 65 6.33 18.02 -25.66
C SER A 65 7.52 18.85 -26.22
N LYS A 66 7.52 19.11 -27.52
CA LYS A 66 8.64 19.79 -28.18
C LYS A 66 8.63 21.31 -28.05
N TYR A 67 7.46 21.91 -27.85
CA TYR A 67 7.31 23.37 -27.97
C TYR A 67 6.49 24.03 -26.85
N GLU A 68 5.91 23.24 -25.97
CA GLU A 68 5.16 23.80 -24.86
C GLU A 68 6.09 24.13 -23.70
N LEU A 69 5.97 25.34 -23.18
CA LEU A 69 6.52 25.69 -21.90
C LEU A 69 5.86 24.82 -20.84
N ILE A 70 6.65 23.94 -20.23
CA ILE A 70 6.15 23.14 -19.11
C ILE A 70 6.09 24.09 -17.91
N GLU A 71 4.91 24.65 -17.68
CA GLU A 71 4.68 25.52 -16.53
C GLU A 71 4.62 24.70 -15.24
N ASN A 72 5.01 25.33 -14.15
CA ASN A 72 4.81 24.78 -12.81
C ASN A 72 3.31 24.66 -12.52
N LYS A 73 2.73 23.56 -12.89
CA LYS A 73 1.29 23.34 -12.81
C LYS A 73 0.98 22.25 -11.78
N ILE A 74 0.04 22.53 -10.91
CA ILE A 74 -0.50 21.55 -9.98
C ILE A 74 -1.77 20.99 -10.59
N GLU A 75 -1.75 19.71 -10.92
CA GLU A 75 -2.92 19.01 -11.43
C GLU A 75 -3.44 18.03 -10.38
N LYS A 76 -4.75 17.99 -10.22
CA LYS A 76 -5.43 17.01 -9.36
C LYS A 76 -6.32 16.13 -10.22
N ASN A 77 -6.09 14.84 -10.14
CA ASN A 77 -6.86 13.85 -10.89
C ASN A 77 -7.35 12.74 -9.95
N TYR A 78 -8.48 12.16 -10.31
CA TYR A 78 -9.01 10.99 -9.61
C TYR A 78 -8.88 9.78 -10.53
N ILE A 79 -8.08 8.81 -10.14
CA ILE A 79 -7.86 7.57 -10.90
C ILE A 79 -8.08 6.40 -9.96
N ASN A 80 -8.98 5.48 -10.33
CA ASN A 80 -9.29 4.26 -9.57
C ASN A 80 -9.68 4.51 -8.09
N GLY A 81 -10.32 5.65 -7.81
CA GLY A 81 -10.71 6.02 -6.46
C GLY A 81 -9.61 6.70 -5.64
N TYR A 82 -8.44 6.93 -6.22
CA TYR A 82 -7.34 7.65 -5.58
C TYR A 82 -7.28 9.09 -6.08
N GLU A 83 -7.05 10.00 -5.16
CA GLU A 83 -6.75 11.39 -5.47
C GLU A 83 -5.25 11.53 -5.75
N ILE A 84 -4.90 11.93 -6.96
CA ILE A 84 -3.51 12.12 -7.37
C ILE A 84 -3.28 13.60 -7.61
N SER A 85 -2.36 14.18 -6.84
CA SER A 85 -1.88 15.55 -7.04
C SER A 85 -0.49 15.49 -7.66
N SER A 86 -0.31 16.08 -8.81
CA SER A 86 0.99 16.15 -9.47
C SER A 86 1.48 17.59 -9.56
N ARG A 87 2.76 17.74 -9.34
CA ARG A 87 3.47 19.03 -9.50
C ARG A 87 4.73 18.78 -10.31
N VAL A 88 4.89 19.53 -11.38
CA VAL A 88 6.07 19.47 -12.25
C VAL A 88 6.83 20.78 -12.10
N GLU A 89 8.09 20.71 -11.73
CA GLU A 89 8.96 21.87 -11.58
C GLU A 89 10.22 21.70 -12.42
N GLN A 90 10.66 22.76 -13.05
CA GLN A 90 11.94 22.78 -13.74
C GLN A 90 13.06 22.99 -12.72
N ILE A 91 14.11 22.16 -12.82
CA ILE A 91 15.31 22.33 -12.00
C ILE A 91 16.22 23.35 -12.68
N LEU A 92 16.44 24.48 -12.01
CA LEU A 92 17.22 25.59 -12.55
C LEU A 92 18.71 25.26 -12.75
N ASP A 93 19.24 24.33 -11.97
CA ASP A 93 20.66 23.96 -12.02
C ASP A 93 21.00 23.04 -13.19
N TYR A 94 20.00 22.41 -13.80
CA TYR A 94 20.20 21.48 -14.91
C TYR A 94 19.34 21.86 -16.11
N TYR A 95 19.96 21.89 -17.26
CA TYR A 95 19.26 22.19 -18.51
C TYR A 95 18.26 21.08 -18.87
N GLN A 96 17.03 21.46 -19.08
CA GLN A 96 15.92 20.56 -19.47
C GLN A 96 15.66 19.41 -18.51
N CYS A 97 15.96 19.57 -17.23
CA CYS A 97 15.62 18.62 -16.19
C CYS A 97 14.37 19.09 -15.43
N TYR A 98 13.44 18.18 -15.26
CA TYR A 98 12.18 18.44 -14.56
C TYR A 98 12.01 17.47 -13.40
N GLU A 99 11.55 17.98 -12.28
CA GLU A 99 11.18 17.20 -11.13
C GLU A 99 9.68 17.00 -11.12
N ILE A 100 9.24 15.74 -11.00
CA ILE A 100 7.84 15.37 -10.88
C ILE A 100 7.57 14.94 -9.45
N ASN A 101 6.76 15.71 -8.76
CA ASN A 101 6.30 15.38 -7.42
C ASN A 101 4.86 14.90 -7.50
N ILE A 102 4.62 13.67 -7.07
CA ILE A 102 3.30 13.06 -7.09
C ILE A 102 2.90 12.69 -5.68
N GLU A 103 1.71 13.07 -5.31
CA GLU A 103 1.08 12.69 -4.06
C GLU A 103 -0.19 11.92 -4.39
N ILE A 104 -0.22 10.66 -3.97
CA ILE A 104 -1.38 9.81 -4.11
C ILE A 104 -2.01 9.58 -2.74
N LYS A 105 -3.31 9.81 -2.65
CA LYS A 105 -4.05 9.78 -1.40
C LYS A 105 -5.30 8.92 -1.55
N ASN A 106 -5.55 8.08 -0.56
CA ASN A 106 -6.86 7.45 -0.36
C ASN A 106 -7.41 7.83 1.01
N GLU A 107 -8.52 7.22 1.43
CA GLU A 107 -9.15 7.51 2.73
C GLU A 107 -8.25 7.23 3.94
N PHE A 108 -7.28 6.31 3.80
CA PHE A 108 -6.46 5.81 4.91
C PHE A 108 -4.99 6.14 4.80
N LYS A 109 -4.50 6.41 3.60
CA LYS A 109 -3.06 6.49 3.34
C LYS A 109 -2.72 7.58 2.34
N LYS A 110 -1.55 8.17 2.51
CA LYS A 110 -0.98 9.20 1.66
C LYS A 110 0.46 8.83 1.33
N LEU A 111 0.78 8.74 0.05
CA LEU A 111 2.12 8.44 -0.43
C LEU A 111 2.62 9.56 -1.31
N ARG A 112 3.92 9.86 -1.20
CA ARG A 112 4.60 10.85 -2.02
C ARG A 112 5.72 10.20 -2.80
N PHE A 113 5.81 10.54 -4.08
CA PHE A 113 6.86 10.06 -4.96
C PHE A 113 7.49 11.22 -5.69
N ASN A 114 8.82 11.20 -5.77
CA ASN A 114 9.59 12.16 -6.54
C ASN A 114 10.26 11.42 -7.69
N SER A 115 10.25 12.00 -8.86
CA SER A 115 10.93 11.46 -10.02
C SER A 115 11.53 12.59 -10.84
N TYR A 116 12.56 12.27 -11.60
CA TYR A 116 13.25 13.24 -12.45
C TYR A 116 13.17 12.78 -13.89
N VAL A 117 12.97 13.71 -14.79
CA VAL A 117 12.94 13.45 -16.22
C VAL A 117 13.72 14.52 -16.95
N THR A 118 14.51 14.11 -17.94
CA THR A 118 15.20 14.99 -18.84
C THR A 118 14.48 15.05 -20.18
N ARG A 119 14.29 16.24 -20.68
CA ARG A 119 13.73 16.48 -22.01
C ARG A 119 14.85 16.40 -23.05
N LYS A 120 14.63 15.62 -24.06
CA LYS A 120 15.56 15.51 -25.19
C LYS A 120 15.33 16.60 -26.22
#